data_61a3602562dc0f1b3f136419f7452b8a
#
_entry.id   61a3602562dc0f1b3f136419f7452b8a
#
_cell.length_a   1.000
_cell.length_b   1.000
_cell.length_c   1.000
_cell.angle_alpha   90.00
_cell.angle_beta   90.00
_cell.angle_gamma   90.00
#
_symmetry.space_group_name_H-M   'P 1'
#
loop_
_entity.id
_entity.type
_entity.pdbx_description
1 polymer ?
#
loop_
_entity_poly.entity_id
_entity_poly.type
_entity_poly.pdbx_seq_one_letter_code
_entity_poly.pdbx_strand_id
1 'polypeptide(L)'
;MSKGSHTADPDERTAAVTTAAPSPTASPGAGFTRPGGMFSSLRVRNYRYFFAGQIVSNTGSWMQRIAQDWLVLSLTHSPLAVGITTAMQFLPTLALGLFGGVLADRMSKRRLLIATQGAMGLLAAGLAVMTITGTVTAYYVYLFALLLGLVTVVDTPTRQAFVSEMVGPKDLSNAVSLNAANFQTARLVGPAVAGLLIAAVGSGWAFALNAVSFAAVIGGLLAMRPSELRTVDRIPREKGQLREGLRYVKDRPDLMWPLVLAAFIGTFGFNFPTLLSGFAYGTFHVGPGEYGLLNTAMALGSLAGALYAARRGNPRLRWLTGAALGFGVLEVLAAGAPGYWTFAVLLTLVGVFGLTFNTAVNSYVQLATDPEMRGRVMGLLVLVFTGGTPVGAPLVGWVTDAYGARVGLLACGAVSALAATVVGLVLARCADLRLRVNLHRGSRVVAFVPRTTTSQSRSQLATAC
;
A
#
# COMPACT_ATOMS: atom_id res chain seq x y z
N MET A 1 90.42 -21.69 -11.54
CA MET A 1 90.86 -22.94 -12.19
C MET A 1 89.60 -23.71 -12.58
N SER A 2 89.47 -23.75 -13.78
CA SER A 2 89.25 -24.81 -14.79
C SER A 2 87.78 -25.23 -14.91
N LYS A 3 87.11 -24.75 -15.94
CA LYS A 3 86.91 -25.38 -17.29
C LYS A 3 85.99 -26.60 -17.26
N GLY A 4 84.99 -26.54 -18.05
CA GLY A 4 84.40 -27.67 -18.73
C GLY A 4 83.05 -27.39 -19.36
N SER A 5 83.10 -26.94 -20.59
CA SER A 5 82.06 -26.95 -21.63
C SER A 5 81.68 -28.36 -22.04
N HIS A 6 80.45 -28.57 -22.46
CA HIS A 6 80.03 -29.26 -23.70
C HIS A 6 78.50 -29.30 -23.79
N THR A 7 78.00 -28.63 -24.77
CA THR A 7 77.31 -28.94 -26.04
C THR A 7 76.69 -30.32 -26.15
N ALA A 8 75.39 -30.38 -26.45
CA ALA A 8 74.71 -30.88 -27.63
C ALA A 8 73.25 -31.23 -27.39
N ASP A 9 72.46 -30.71 -28.23
CA ASP A 9 71.12 -31.02 -28.71
C ASP A 9 71.22 -32.36 -29.55
N PRO A 10 70.16 -32.99 -30.05
CA PRO A 10 68.72 -32.81 -29.98
C PRO A 10 67.88 -34.12 -29.84
N ASP A 11 66.55 -33.91 -29.91
CA ASP A 11 65.56 -34.91 -30.27
C ASP A 11 65.24 -36.06 -29.27
N GLU A 12 64.13 -35.92 -28.59
CA GLU A 12 63.20 -37.04 -28.55
C GLU A 12 61.71 -36.56 -28.19
N ARG A 13 60.85 -36.95 -29.09
CA ARG A 13 59.38 -36.83 -29.00
C ARG A 13 58.90 -37.54 -27.77
N THR A 14 58.11 -36.82 -26.96
CA THR A 14 57.29 -37.54 -26.03
C THR A 14 55.89 -36.86 -25.93
N ALA A 15 54.91 -37.70 -26.16
CA ALA A 15 53.49 -37.51 -26.24
C ALA A 15 52.90 -36.55 -25.19
N ALA A 16 52.11 -35.60 -25.67
CA ALA A 16 51.19 -34.80 -24.88
C ALA A 16 50.11 -35.72 -24.30
N VAL A 17 50.18 -35.97 -23.00
CA VAL A 17 49.06 -36.50 -22.24
C VAL A 17 48.17 -35.29 -21.90
N THR A 18 47.17 -35.08 -22.72
CA THR A 18 46.07 -34.15 -22.46
C THR A 18 45.25 -34.70 -21.31
N THR A 19 45.53 -34.26 -20.10
CA THR A 19 44.63 -34.42 -18.97
C THR A 19 43.43 -33.48 -19.19
N ALA A 20 42.38 -34.04 -19.76
CA ALA A 20 41.04 -33.39 -19.80
C ALA A 20 40.58 -33.13 -18.36
N ALA A 21 40.45 -31.87 -17.99
CA ALA A 21 39.73 -31.46 -16.80
C ALA A 21 38.30 -32.00 -16.87
N PRO A 22 37.76 -32.58 -15.79
CA PRO A 22 36.38 -33.03 -15.80
C PRO A 22 35.47 -31.81 -15.95
N SER A 23 34.69 -31.79 -17.02
CA SER A 23 33.55 -30.87 -17.19
C SER A 23 32.68 -30.92 -15.95
N PRO A 24 32.23 -29.77 -15.40
CA PRO A 24 31.25 -29.80 -14.35
C PRO A 24 29.99 -30.43 -14.91
N THR A 25 29.73 -31.67 -14.51
CA THR A 25 28.42 -32.34 -14.71
C THR A 25 27.36 -31.44 -14.15
N ALA A 26 26.64 -30.77 -15.04
CA ALA A 26 25.38 -30.07 -14.70
C ALA A 26 24.50 -31.11 -14.03
N SER A 27 24.23 -30.92 -12.72
CA SER A 27 23.26 -31.70 -11.99
C SER A 27 21.91 -31.51 -12.66
N PRO A 28 21.30 -32.57 -13.24
CA PRO A 28 19.94 -32.49 -13.73
C PRO A 28 19.01 -32.59 -12.52
N GLY A 29 18.58 -31.47 -11.99
CA GLY A 29 17.69 -31.52 -10.82
C GLY A 29 17.31 -30.21 -10.16
N ALA A 30 17.43 -29.08 -10.81
CA ALA A 30 16.52 -27.96 -10.45
C ALA A 30 15.15 -28.29 -11.05
N GLY A 31 14.50 -29.30 -10.48
CA GLY A 31 13.10 -29.57 -10.78
C GLY A 31 12.32 -28.28 -10.59
N PHE A 32 11.79 -27.72 -11.66
CA PHE A 32 10.70 -26.76 -11.61
C PHE A 32 9.61 -27.40 -10.76
N THR A 33 9.62 -27.11 -9.46
CA THR A 33 8.53 -27.51 -8.59
C THR A 33 7.31 -26.82 -9.17
N ARG A 34 6.36 -27.64 -9.64
CA ARG A 34 5.04 -27.19 -10.11
C ARG A 34 4.55 -26.14 -9.12
N PRO A 35 4.06 -24.95 -9.59
CA PRO A 35 3.51 -23.95 -8.71
C PRO A 35 2.47 -24.65 -7.83
N GLY A 36 2.63 -24.58 -6.53
CA GLY A 36 1.64 -25.09 -5.60
C GLY A 36 0.30 -24.48 -5.97
N GLY A 37 -0.79 -25.25 -5.87
CA GLY A 37 -2.13 -24.75 -6.23
C GLY A 37 -2.43 -23.42 -5.53
N MET A 38 -3.37 -22.63 -6.09
CA MET A 38 -3.77 -21.28 -5.62
C MET A 38 -3.96 -21.16 -4.09
N PHE A 39 -4.21 -22.26 -3.40
CA PHE A 39 -4.42 -22.34 -1.96
C PHE A 39 -3.37 -23.22 -1.24
N SER A 40 -2.15 -23.32 -1.78
CA SER A 40 -1.11 -24.20 -1.23
C SER A 40 -0.76 -23.86 0.23
N SER A 41 -0.67 -22.58 0.58
CA SER A 41 -0.36 -22.13 1.94
C SER A 41 -1.43 -22.50 2.98
N LEU A 42 -2.70 -22.70 2.58
CA LEU A 42 -3.77 -23.16 3.50
C LEU A 42 -3.62 -24.62 3.92
N ARG A 43 -2.72 -25.39 3.30
CA ARG A 43 -2.35 -26.74 3.77
C ARG A 43 -1.57 -26.68 5.08
N VAL A 44 -0.88 -25.55 5.33
CA VAL A 44 -0.18 -25.34 6.60
C VAL A 44 -1.22 -25.03 7.68
N ARG A 45 -1.29 -25.91 8.70
CA ARG A 45 -2.28 -25.84 9.78
C ARG A 45 -2.29 -24.49 10.48
N ASN A 46 -1.13 -24.02 10.92
CA ASN A 46 -1.00 -22.74 11.63
C ASN A 46 -1.46 -21.57 10.78
N TYR A 47 -1.10 -21.55 9.48
CA TYR A 47 -1.53 -20.49 8.56
C TYR A 47 -3.04 -20.51 8.31
N ARG A 48 -3.66 -21.70 8.22
CA ARG A 48 -5.10 -21.82 8.04
C ARG A 48 -5.91 -21.22 9.19
N TYR A 49 -5.50 -21.46 10.45
CA TYR A 49 -6.13 -20.84 11.62
C TYR A 49 -5.94 -19.32 11.62
N PHE A 50 -4.74 -18.86 11.32
CA PHE A 50 -4.45 -17.45 11.19
C PHE A 50 -5.31 -16.78 10.12
N PHE A 51 -5.33 -17.34 8.92
CA PHE A 51 -6.05 -16.80 7.77
C PHE A 51 -7.56 -16.74 8.01
N ALA A 52 -8.15 -17.77 8.59
CA ALA A 52 -9.58 -17.79 8.96
C ALA A 52 -9.93 -16.66 9.94
N GLY A 53 -9.12 -16.47 10.99
CA GLY A 53 -9.28 -15.35 11.92
C GLY A 53 -9.13 -13.99 11.22
N GLN A 54 -8.16 -13.88 10.31
CA GLN A 54 -7.91 -12.63 9.57
C GLN A 54 -9.04 -12.25 8.61
N ILE A 55 -9.78 -13.19 8.02
CA ILE A 55 -10.95 -12.91 7.18
C ILE A 55 -12.00 -12.14 8.00
N VAL A 56 -12.32 -12.63 9.17
CA VAL A 56 -13.33 -12.03 10.05
C VAL A 56 -12.85 -10.69 10.59
N SER A 57 -11.61 -10.63 11.11
CA SER A 57 -11.06 -9.43 11.73
C SER A 57 -10.76 -8.30 10.74
N ASN A 58 -10.30 -8.59 9.54
CA ASN A 58 -10.10 -7.55 8.53
C ASN A 58 -11.44 -6.93 8.10
N THR A 59 -12.47 -7.75 7.90
CA THR A 59 -13.82 -7.26 7.58
C THR A 59 -14.37 -6.40 8.74
N GLY A 60 -14.25 -6.87 9.98
CA GLY A 60 -14.63 -6.12 11.17
C GLY A 60 -13.87 -4.79 11.32
N SER A 61 -12.56 -4.79 11.03
CA SER A 61 -11.74 -3.58 11.11
C SER A 61 -12.12 -2.53 10.05
N TRP A 62 -12.44 -2.94 8.83
CA TRP A 62 -12.96 -2.03 7.80
C TRP A 62 -14.36 -1.52 8.14
N MET A 63 -15.21 -2.39 8.68
CA MET A 63 -16.52 -2.01 9.20
C MET A 63 -16.40 -0.98 10.33
N GLN A 64 -15.51 -1.19 11.30
CA GLN A 64 -15.25 -0.26 12.40
C GLN A 64 -14.82 1.12 11.91
N ARG A 65 -13.95 1.19 10.88
CA ARG A 65 -13.53 2.48 10.31
C ARG A 65 -14.73 3.30 9.83
N ILE A 66 -15.58 2.68 9.03
CA ILE A 66 -16.80 3.35 8.51
C ILE A 66 -17.73 3.76 9.65
N ALA A 67 -17.90 2.89 10.65
CA ALA A 67 -18.73 3.20 11.81
C ALA A 67 -18.14 4.34 12.65
N GLN A 68 -16.81 4.42 12.77
CA GLN A 68 -16.13 5.49 13.50
C GLN A 68 -16.22 6.83 12.78
N ASP A 69 -16.02 6.83 11.45
CA ASP A 69 -16.18 8.03 10.62
C ASP A 69 -17.62 8.56 10.71
N TRP A 70 -18.61 7.67 10.58
CA TRP A 70 -20.02 8.04 10.71
C TRP A 70 -20.40 8.49 12.11
N LEU A 71 -19.89 7.83 13.15
CA LEU A 71 -20.15 8.20 14.54
C LEU A 71 -19.65 9.63 14.84
N VAL A 72 -18.39 9.92 14.51
CA VAL A 72 -17.85 11.27 14.78
C VAL A 72 -18.57 12.33 13.97
N LEU A 73 -18.95 12.01 12.73
CA LEU A 73 -19.75 12.89 11.88
C LEU A 73 -21.13 13.17 12.50
N SER A 74 -21.83 12.14 12.99
CA SER A 74 -23.15 12.30 13.63
C SER A 74 -23.11 13.07 14.96
N LEU A 75 -21.98 13.00 15.68
CA LEU A 75 -21.77 13.74 16.93
C LEU A 75 -21.42 15.22 16.71
N THR A 76 -20.71 15.53 15.62
CA THR A 76 -20.13 16.87 15.40
C THR A 76 -20.70 17.61 14.21
N HIS A 77 -21.34 16.90 13.30
CA HIS A 77 -21.81 17.41 12.00
C HIS A 77 -20.71 18.06 11.15
N SER A 78 -19.44 17.71 11.42
CA SER A 78 -18.25 18.34 10.83
C SER A 78 -17.35 17.32 10.14
N PRO A 79 -17.10 17.44 8.82
CA PRO A 79 -16.07 16.68 8.11
C PRO A 79 -14.67 16.89 8.66
N LEU A 80 -14.37 18.05 9.26
CA LEU A 80 -13.11 18.31 9.95
C LEU A 80 -12.87 17.31 11.08
N ALA A 81 -13.91 16.98 11.84
CA ALA A 81 -13.82 16.01 12.93
C ALA A 81 -13.46 14.59 12.43
N VAL A 82 -13.96 14.19 11.24
CA VAL A 82 -13.56 12.95 10.58
C VAL A 82 -12.06 13.02 10.16
N GLY A 83 -11.64 14.17 9.64
CA GLY A 83 -10.24 14.42 9.29
C GLY A 83 -9.31 14.34 10.51
N ILE A 84 -9.70 14.91 11.64
CA ILE A 84 -8.96 14.82 12.92
C ILE A 84 -8.90 13.36 13.41
N THR A 85 -10.01 12.62 13.35
CA THR A 85 -10.06 11.20 13.72
C THR A 85 -9.06 10.39 12.89
N THR A 86 -9.05 10.61 11.57
CA THR A 86 -8.10 9.97 10.64
C THR A 86 -6.67 10.37 10.99
N ALA A 87 -6.41 11.65 11.26
CA ALA A 87 -5.08 12.12 11.66
C ALA A 87 -4.61 11.43 12.95
N MET A 88 -5.46 11.37 13.98
CA MET A 88 -5.12 10.68 15.25
C MET A 88 -4.78 9.20 15.04
N GLN A 89 -5.45 8.52 14.11
CA GLN A 89 -5.19 7.12 13.81
C GLN A 89 -3.85 6.89 13.12
N PHE A 90 -3.43 7.80 12.23
CA PHE A 90 -2.19 7.65 11.45
C PHE A 90 -0.97 8.35 12.08
N LEU A 91 -1.16 9.33 12.95
CA LEU A 91 -0.10 10.07 13.63
C LEU A 91 0.91 9.17 14.37
N PRO A 92 0.49 8.14 15.14
CA PRO A 92 1.42 7.22 15.77
C PRO A 92 2.30 6.46 14.77
N THR A 93 1.74 6.08 13.62
CA THR A 93 2.50 5.39 12.58
C THR A 93 3.57 6.30 11.97
N LEU A 94 3.25 7.58 11.75
CA LEU A 94 4.21 8.56 11.29
C LEU A 94 5.34 8.79 12.31
N ALA A 95 4.99 8.96 13.58
CA ALA A 95 5.94 9.27 14.64
C ALA A 95 6.78 8.05 15.11
N LEU A 96 6.15 6.89 15.20
CA LEU A 96 6.70 5.71 15.87
C LEU A 96 6.84 4.48 14.96
N GLY A 97 6.51 4.57 13.67
CA GLY A 97 6.48 3.41 12.76
C GLY A 97 7.80 2.64 12.69
N LEU A 98 8.93 3.34 12.78
CA LEU A 98 10.26 2.70 12.82
C LEU A 98 10.48 1.87 14.09
N PHE A 99 9.96 2.32 15.23
CA PHE A 99 10.10 1.63 16.52
C PHE A 99 9.25 0.36 16.58
N GLY A 100 8.05 0.37 15.97
CA GLY A 100 7.17 -0.81 15.92
C GLY A 100 7.82 -2.02 15.28
N GLY A 101 8.56 -1.82 14.18
CA GLY A 101 9.33 -2.87 13.54
C GLY A 101 10.45 -3.43 14.43
N VAL A 102 11.16 -2.57 15.18
CA VAL A 102 12.21 -3.01 16.12
C VAL A 102 11.62 -3.86 17.25
N LEU A 103 10.46 -3.48 17.77
CA LEU A 103 9.78 -4.25 18.82
C LEU A 103 9.31 -5.60 18.29
N ALA A 104 8.75 -5.64 17.08
CA ALA A 104 8.34 -6.87 16.41
C ALA A 104 9.49 -7.86 16.21
N ASP A 105 10.71 -7.34 15.94
CA ASP A 105 11.90 -8.16 15.76
C ASP A 105 12.47 -8.74 17.09
N ARG A 106 12.20 -8.08 18.23
CA ARG A 106 12.77 -8.48 19.53
C ARG A 106 11.91 -9.47 20.31
N MET A 107 10.60 -9.47 20.08
CA MET A 107 9.64 -10.29 20.84
C MET A 107 9.14 -11.48 20.01
N SER A 108 8.54 -12.48 20.69
CA SER A 108 7.85 -13.57 20.00
C SER A 108 6.61 -13.02 19.31
N LYS A 109 6.55 -13.12 17.98
CA LYS A 109 5.50 -12.50 17.16
C LYS A 109 4.10 -13.01 17.53
N ARG A 110 3.96 -14.32 17.86
CA ARG A 110 2.70 -14.88 18.32
C ARG A 110 2.18 -14.22 19.60
N ARG A 111 3.06 -14.05 20.63
CA ARG A 111 2.66 -13.41 21.91
C ARG A 111 2.34 -11.94 21.68
N LEU A 112 3.15 -11.27 20.88
CA LEU A 112 2.95 -9.86 20.55
C LEU A 112 1.64 -9.64 19.81
N LEU A 113 1.28 -10.50 18.85
CA LEU A 113 -0.01 -10.44 18.16
C LEU A 113 -1.18 -10.71 19.11
N ILE A 114 -1.09 -11.66 20.04
CA ILE A 114 -2.14 -11.88 21.04
C ILE A 114 -2.36 -10.62 21.86
N ALA A 115 -1.29 -9.95 22.31
CA ALA A 115 -1.38 -8.71 23.08
C ALA A 115 -1.97 -7.55 22.26
N THR A 116 -1.49 -7.34 21.03
CA THR A 116 -2.00 -6.26 20.16
C THR A 116 -3.46 -6.48 19.74
N GLN A 117 -3.83 -7.70 19.39
CA GLN A 117 -5.22 -8.05 19.05
C GLN A 117 -6.15 -7.94 20.28
N GLY A 118 -5.65 -8.30 21.47
CA GLY A 118 -6.37 -8.09 22.73
C GLY A 118 -6.61 -6.62 23.02
N ALA A 119 -5.56 -5.80 22.88
CA ALA A 119 -5.67 -4.34 23.04
C ALA A 119 -6.67 -3.74 22.04
N MET A 120 -6.59 -4.10 20.74
CA MET A 120 -7.56 -3.64 19.73
C MET A 120 -8.98 -4.08 20.06
N GLY A 121 -9.17 -5.32 20.50
CA GLY A 121 -10.47 -5.84 20.94
C GLY A 121 -11.04 -5.08 22.13
N LEU A 122 -10.23 -4.77 23.14
CA LEU A 122 -10.64 -3.97 24.30
C LEU A 122 -11.00 -2.53 23.91
N LEU A 123 -10.23 -1.91 23.01
CA LEU A 123 -10.54 -0.58 22.49
C LEU A 123 -11.86 -0.59 21.70
N ALA A 124 -12.08 -1.58 20.85
CA ALA A 124 -13.34 -1.74 20.11
C ALA A 124 -14.52 -1.96 21.07
N ALA A 125 -14.36 -2.82 22.08
CA ALA A 125 -15.39 -3.05 23.12
C ALA A 125 -15.70 -1.79 23.96
N GLY A 126 -14.66 -1.06 24.36
CA GLY A 126 -14.82 0.21 25.08
C GLY A 126 -15.61 1.24 24.29
N LEU A 127 -15.24 1.41 22.99
CA LEU A 127 -15.97 2.32 22.10
C LEU A 127 -17.41 1.83 21.85
N ALA A 128 -17.64 0.51 21.74
CA ALA A 128 -18.98 -0.07 21.62
C ALA A 128 -19.85 0.25 22.83
N VAL A 129 -19.36 0.00 24.04
CA VAL A 129 -20.09 0.26 25.29
C VAL A 129 -20.44 1.75 25.39
N MET A 130 -19.48 2.64 25.19
CA MET A 130 -19.74 4.09 25.26
C MET A 130 -20.73 4.56 24.22
N THR A 131 -20.70 3.97 23.01
CA THR A 131 -21.64 4.35 21.95
C THR A 131 -23.05 3.82 22.22
N ILE A 132 -23.18 2.57 22.70
CA ILE A 132 -24.48 1.96 23.03
C ILE A 132 -25.13 2.64 24.24
N THR A 133 -24.33 3.02 25.25
CA THR A 133 -24.82 3.72 26.44
C THR A 133 -25.08 5.22 26.23
N GLY A 134 -24.71 5.76 25.04
CA GLY A 134 -24.90 7.18 24.73
C GLY A 134 -23.93 8.13 25.44
N THR A 135 -22.87 7.61 26.08
CA THR A 135 -21.88 8.41 26.82
C THR A 135 -20.70 8.86 25.94
N VAL A 136 -20.66 8.42 24.66
CA VAL A 136 -19.59 8.75 23.74
C VAL A 136 -19.62 10.22 23.32
N THR A 137 -18.43 10.85 23.28
CA THR A 137 -18.22 12.19 22.72
C THR A 137 -17.14 12.14 21.64
N ALA A 138 -17.03 13.18 20.82
CA ALA A 138 -16.00 13.26 19.78
C ALA A 138 -14.58 13.11 20.36
N TYR A 139 -14.31 13.65 21.54
CA TYR A 139 -12.99 13.52 22.20
C TYR A 139 -12.62 12.07 22.52
N TYR A 140 -13.60 11.27 22.95
CA TYR A 140 -13.37 9.84 23.14
C TYR A 140 -13.08 9.15 21.81
N VAL A 141 -13.79 9.48 20.75
CA VAL A 141 -13.50 8.91 19.42
C VAL A 141 -12.07 9.23 18.96
N TYR A 142 -11.59 10.47 19.18
CA TYR A 142 -10.20 10.85 18.88
C TYR A 142 -9.19 10.08 19.73
N LEU A 143 -9.46 9.92 21.03
CA LEU A 143 -8.62 9.16 21.93
C LEU A 143 -8.52 7.68 21.51
N PHE A 144 -9.66 7.04 21.23
CA PHE A 144 -9.67 5.66 20.77
C PHE A 144 -8.99 5.49 19.41
N ALA A 145 -9.11 6.45 18.49
CA ALA A 145 -8.41 6.47 17.22
C ALA A 145 -6.89 6.53 17.42
N LEU A 146 -6.41 7.41 18.31
CA LEU A 146 -5.00 7.53 18.67
C LEU A 146 -4.45 6.24 19.30
N LEU A 147 -5.16 5.67 20.27
CA LEU A 147 -4.77 4.42 20.94
C LEU A 147 -4.74 3.24 19.97
N LEU A 148 -5.74 3.15 19.07
CA LEU A 148 -5.76 2.15 18.00
C LEU A 148 -4.57 2.32 17.04
N GLY A 149 -4.24 3.57 16.70
CA GLY A 149 -3.06 3.91 15.92
C GLY A 149 -1.77 3.44 16.58
N LEU A 150 -1.60 3.67 17.90
CA LEU A 150 -0.44 3.22 18.68
C LEU A 150 -0.28 1.70 18.65
N VAL A 151 -1.37 0.96 18.85
CA VAL A 151 -1.33 -0.52 18.76
C VAL A 151 -0.99 -0.98 17.34
N THR A 152 -1.52 -0.30 16.32
CA THR A 152 -1.30 -0.62 14.90
C THR A 152 0.17 -0.48 14.50
N VAL A 153 0.93 0.46 15.10
CA VAL A 153 2.38 0.63 14.88
C VAL A 153 3.15 -0.68 15.09
N VAL A 154 2.73 -1.45 16.09
CA VAL A 154 3.38 -2.73 16.46
C VAL A 154 2.72 -3.90 15.74
N ASP A 155 1.39 -3.91 15.66
CA ASP A 155 0.62 -5.02 15.08
C ASP A 155 0.97 -5.27 13.61
N THR A 156 1.00 -4.21 12.79
CA THR A 156 1.19 -4.34 11.34
C THR A 156 2.51 -5.02 10.95
N PRO A 157 3.70 -4.56 11.40
CA PRO A 157 4.95 -5.21 11.06
C PRO A 157 5.05 -6.62 11.68
N THR A 158 4.51 -6.82 12.89
CA THR A 158 4.49 -8.14 13.53
C THR A 158 3.70 -9.14 12.71
N ARG A 159 2.53 -8.75 12.23
CA ARG A 159 1.63 -9.59 11.41
C ARG A 159 2.28 -9.97 10.08
N GLN A 160 2.91 -9.02 9.40
CA GLN A 160 3.61 -9.26 8.14
C GLN A 160 4.78 -10.23 8.32
N ALA A 161 5.58 -10.03 9.36
CA ALA A 161 6.71 -10.90 9.67
C ALA A 161 6.29 -12.29 10.16
N PHE A 162 5.14 -12.41 10.82
CA PHE A 162 4.64 -13.70 11.34
C PHE A 162 4.22 -14.66 10.24
N VAL A 163 3.77 -14.15 9.09
CA VAL A 163 3.42 -15.00 7.94
C VAL A 163 4.58 -15.87 7.51
N SER A 164 5.80 -15.32 7.46
CA SER A 164 7.01 -16.07 7.07
C SER A 164 7.41 -17.15 8.09
N GLU A 165 7.06 -16.97 9.37
CA GLU A 165 7.29 -18.00 10.40
C GLU A 165 6.32 -19.17 10.30
N MET A 166 5.11 -18.94 9.79
CA MET A 166 4.09 -19.98 9.63
C MET A 166 4.29 -20.82 8.38
N VAL A 167 4.55 -20.14 7.22
CA VAL A 167 4.72 -20.81 5.93
C VAL A 167 6.18 -20.81 5.52
N GLY A 168 6.67 -21.88 4.91
CA GLY A 168 8.06 -21.89 4.44
C GLY A 168 8.25 -21.04 3.16
N PRO A 169 9.50 -20.87 2.71
CA PRO A 169 9.82 -20.08 1.53
C PRO A 169 9.04 -20.48 0.27
N LYS A 170 8.70 -21.75 0.12
CA LYS A 170 7.92 -22.28 -1.01
C LYS A 170 6.50 -21.71 -1.10
N ASP A 171 5.84 -21.51 0.04
CA ASP A 171 4.43 -21.09 0.10
C ASP A 171 4.29 -19.61 0.50
N LEU A 172 5.40 -18.89 0.77
CA LEU A 172 5.38 -17.51 1.23
C LEU A 172 4.70 -16.56 0.22
N SER A 173 5.04 -16.67 -1.05
CA SER A 173 4.41 -15.84 -2.10
C SER A 173 2.90 -16.07 -2.18
N ASN A 174 2.46 -17.33 -2.07
CA ASN A 174 1.03 -17.68 -2.05
C ASN A 174 0.33 -17.12 -0.80
N ALA A 175 0.94 -17.23 0.39
CA ALA A 175 0.38 -16.68 1.62
C ALA A 175 0.26 -15.16 1.58
N VAL A 176 1.28 -14.45 1.06
CA VAL A 176 1.25 -12.99 0.87
C VAL A 176 0.13 -12.59 -0.09
N SER A 177 -0.02 -13.31 -1.21
CA SER A 177 -1.09 -13.06 -2.19
C SER A 177 -2.49 -13.28 -1.60
N LEU A 178 -2.68 -14.36 -0.81
CA LEU A 178 -3.95 -14.62 -0.12
C LEU A 178 -4.27 -13.54 0.93
N ASN A 179 -3.27 -13.08 1.69
CA ASN A 179 -3.47 -11.99 2.65
C ASN A 179 -3.83 -10.68 1.94
N ALA A 180 -3.20 -10.37 0.80
CA ALA A 180 -3.55 -9.20 0.00
C ALA A 180 -4.99 -9.30 -0.55
N ALA A 181 -5.39 -10.47 -1.06
CA ALA A 181 -6.74 -10.72 -1.53
C ALA A 181 -7.77 -10.58 -0.39
N ASN A 182 -7.48 -11.15 0.79
CA ASN A 182 -8.32 -11.00 1.97
C ASN A 182 -8.49 -9.53 2.38
N PHE A 183 -7.40 -8.76 2.41
CA PHE A 183 -7.45 -7.33 2.73
C PHE A 183 -8.32 -6.54 1.74
N GLN A 184 -8.21 -6.82 0.43
CA GLN A 184 -9.03 -6.16 -0.60
C GLN A 184 -10.50 -6.57 -0.53
N THR A 185 -10.78 -7.85 -0.23
CA THR A 185 -12.15 -8.33 -0.01
C THR A 185 -12.78 -7.67 1.22
N ALA A 186 -12.04 -7.59 2.33
CA ALA A 186 -12.49 -6.91 3.54
C ALA A 186 -12.75 -5.41 3.32
N ARG A 187 -11.88 -4.75 2.53
CA ARG A 187 -12.06 -3.34 2.13
C ARG A 187 -13.31 -3.11 1.29
N LEU A 188 -13.72 -4.12 0.50
CA LEU A 188 -14.93 -4.06 -0.31
C LEU A 188 -16.19 -4.36 0.52
N VAL A 189 -16.16 -5.45 1.28
CA VAL A 189 -17.32 -5.96 2.03
C VAL A 189 -17.58 -5.15 3.31
N GLY A 190 -16.50 -4.74 4.00
CA GLY A 190 -16.59 -4.05 5.28
C GLY A 190 -17.50 -2.80 5.26
N PRO A 191 -17.29 -1.85 4.34
CA PRO A 191 -18.13 -0.66 4.23
C PRO A 191 -19.60 -0.95 3.93
N ALA A 192 -19.88 -1.94 3.07
CA ALA A 192 -21.25 -2.34 2.75
C ALA A 192 -21.97 -2.90 3.99
N VAL A 193 -21.31 -3.83 4.71
CA VAL A 193 -21.85 -4.39 5.96
C VAL A 193 -21.98 -3.31 7.02
N ALA A 194 -21.00 -2.39 7.14
CA ALA A 194 -21.05 -1.29 8.08
C ALA A 194 -22.26 -0.39 7.82
N GLY A 195 -22.47 0.04 6.57
CA GLY A 195 -23.58 0.93 6.22
C GLY A 195 -24.93 0.32 6.59
N LEU A 196 -25.15 -0.95 6.25
CA LEU A 196 -26.37 -1.69 6.58
C LEU A 196 -26.54 -1.86 8.10
N LEU A 197 -25.49 -2.25 8.81
CA LEU A 197 -25.54 -2.47 10.25
C LEU A 197 -25.79 -1.18 11.01
N ILE A 198 -25.12 -0.08 10.62
CA ILE A 198 -25.30 1.23 11.25
C ILE A 198 -26.72 1.74 11.03
N ALA A 199 -27.28 1.56 9.83
CA ALA A 199 -28.65 1.94 9.52
C ALA A 199 -29.69 1.14 10.31
N ALA A 200 -29.42 -0.14 10.57
CA ALA A 200 -30.35 -1.03 11.27
C ALA A 200 -30.30 -0.88 12.79
N VAL A 201 -29.09 -0.83 13.39
CA VAL A 201 -28.90 -0.96 14.85
C VAL A 201 -27.90 0.05 15.44
N GLY A 202 -27.32 0.92 14.60
CA GLY A 202 -26.39 1.97 15.04
C GLY A 202 -24.93 1.54 15.06
N SER A 203 -24.03 2.53 15.18
CA SER A 203 -22.57 2.37 15.10
C SER A 203 -22.02 1.51 16.25
N GLY A 204 -22.64 1.53 17.43
CA GLY A 204 -22.15 0.78 18.58
C GLY A 204 -22.08 -0.72 18.36
N TRP A 205 -23.02 -1.30 17.63
CA TRP A 205 -23.04 -2.71 17.29
C TRP A 205 -21.95 -3.09 16.28
N ALA A 206 -21.58 -2.17 15.39
CA ALA A 206 -20.44 -2.40 14.50
C ALA A 206 -19.12 -2.53 15.29
N PHE A 207 -18.92 -1.71 16.32
CA PHE A 207 -17.78 -1.83 17.22
C PHE A 207 -17.82 -3.10 18.05
N ALA A 208 -18.99 -3.49 18.58
CA ALA A 208 -19.15 -4.73 19.34
C ALA A 208 -18.82 -5.98 18.48
N LEU A 209 -19.33 -6.02 17.25
CA LEU A 209 -19.04 -7.13 16.34
C LEU A 209 -17.56 -7.21 15.97
N ASN A 210 -16.90 -6.03 15.79
CA ASN A 210 -15.46 -6.02 15.57
C ASN A 210 -14.67 -6.46 16.81
N ALA A 211 -15.10 -6.08 18.03
CA ALA A 211 -14.47 -6.58 19.26
C ALA A 211 -14.49 -8.11 19.32
N VAL A 212 -15.63 -8.73 18.98
CA VAL A 212 -15.76 -10.21 18.87
C VAL A 212 -14.85 -10.77 17.77
N SER A 213 -14.68 -10.05 16.64
CA SER A 213 -13.82 -10.49 15.56
C SER A 213 -12.33 -10.63 15.98
N PHE A 214 -11.86 -9.77 16.87
CA PHE A 214 -10.51 -9.90 17.45
C PHE A 214 -10.38 -11.15 18.32
N ALA A 215 -11.42 -11.54 19.03
CA ALA A 215 -11.43 -12.80 19.79
C ALA A 215 -11.25 -14.03 18.88
N ALA A 216 -11.81 -14.00 17.66
CA ALA A 216 -11.60 -15.06 16.66
C ALA A 216 -10.13 -15.18 16.23
N VAL A 217 -9.43 -14.05 16.04
CA VAL A 217 -7.97 -14.06 15.74
C VAL A 217 -7.18 -14.62 16.92
N ILE A 218 -7.48 -14.16 18.13
CA ILE A 218 -6.82 -14.64 19.36
C ILE A 218 -7.03 -16.15 19.51
N GLY A 219 -8.27 -16.63 19.31
CA GLY A 219 -8.58 -18.04 19.32
C GLY A 219 -7.77 -18.83 18.28
N GLY A 220 -7.64 -18.31 17.06
CA GLY A 220 -6.79 -18.88 16.02
C GLY A 220 -5.31 -18.93 16.43
N LEU A 221 -4.79 -17.85 17.02
CA LEU A 221 -3.40 -17.76 17.51
C LEU A 221 -3.15 -18.75 18.67
N LEU A 222 -4.12 -18.93 19.57
CA LEU A 222 -4.03 -19.88 20.68
C LEU A 222 -4.08 -21.33 20.21
N ALA A 223 -4.89 -21.65 19.19
CA ALA A 223 -5.01 -22.98 18.61
C ALA A 223 -3.79 -23.44 17.78
N MET A 224 -2.84 -22.52 17.48
CA MET A 224 -1.60 -22.84 16.77
C MET A 224 -0.67 -23.70 17.60
N ARG A 225 0.10 -24.55 16.91
CA ARG A 225 1.18 -25.34 17.49
C ARG A 225 2.50 -24.54 17.44
N PRO A 226 3.05 -24.06 18.56
CA PRO A 226 4.27 -23.25 18.57
C PRO A 226 5.50 -24.01 18.03
N SER A 227 5.54 -25.33 18.20
CA SER A 227 6.62 -26.19 17.71
C SER A 227 6.73 -26.27 16.17
N GLU A 228 5.67 -25.92 15.45
CA GLU A 228 5.63 -25.90 14.00
C GLU A 228 6.03 -24.52 13.43
N LEU A 229 6.26 -23.49 14.28
CA LEU A 229 6.69 -22.17 13.86
C LEU A 229 8.20 -22.17 13.56
N ARG A 230 8.57 -21.56 12.46
CA ARG A 230 9.96 -21.49 12.00
C ARG A 230 10.64 -20.26 12.58
N THR A 231 11.87 -20.43 13.02
CA THR A 231 12.73 -19.30 13.35
C THR A 231 13.27 -18.70 12.07
N VAL A 232 13.03 -17.41 11.85
CA VAL A 232 13.59 -16.67 10.71
C VAL A 232 14.74 -15.83 11.24
N ASP A 233 15.91 -15.92 10.59
CA ASP A 233 17.08 -15.14 10.94
C ASP A 233 16.79 -13.65 10.83
N ARG A 234 17.25 -12.91 11.84
CA ARG A 234 17.05 -11.47 11.95
C ARG A 234 18.06 -10.74 11.07
N ILE A 235 17.59 -9.89 10.20
CA ILE A 235 18.46 -8.98 9.43
C ILE A 235 18.75 -7.77 10.33
N PRO A 236 20.04 -7.51 10.69
CA PRO A 236 20.40 -6.35 11.49
C PRO A 236 19.97 -5.06 10.77
N ARG A 237 19.27 -4.18 11.50
CA ARG A 237 18.95 -2.84 11.02
C ARG A 237 20.02 -1.87 11.46
N GLU A 238 20.70 -1.24 10.53
CA GLU A 238 21.71 -0.21 10.80
C GLU A 238 21.06 1.16 11.05
N LYS A 239 21.71 1.99 11.88
CA LYS A 239 21.29 3.37 12.11
C LYS A 239 21.57 4.20 10.84
N GLY A 240 20.65 5.10 10.49
CA GLY A 240 20.87 6.03 9.36
C GLY A 240 20.27 5.60 8.01
N GLN A 241 19.64 4.45 7.92
CA GLN A 241 19.05 3.93 6.67
C GLN A 241 18.09 4.90 5.97
N LEU A 242 17.30 5.67 6.73
CA LEU A 242 16.38 6.65 6.17
C LEU A 242 17.12 7.81 5.48
N ARG A 243 18.19 8.32 6.11
CA ARG A 243 19.01 9.42 5.54
C ARG A 243 19.75 8.98 4.30
N GLU A 244 20.23 7.74 4.29
CA GLU A 244 20.92 7.16 3.15
C GLU A 244 19.93 6.91 1.98
N GLY A 245 18.74 6.38 2.27
CA GLY A 245 17.66 6.26 1.28
C GLY A 245 17.26 7.61 0.69
N LEU A 246 17.16 8.66 1.51
CA LEU A 246 16.83 10.01 1.05
C LEU A 246 17.93 10.60 0.16
N ARG A 247 19.21 10.40 0.52
CA ARG A 247 20.34 10.82 -0.32
C ARG A 247 20.31 10.10 -1.66
N TYR A 248 20.15 8.78 -1.66
CA TYR A 248 20.07 7.96 -2.87
C TYR A 248 18.95 8.44 -3.81
N VAL A 249 17.76 8.70 -3.27
CA VAL A 249 16.61 9.18 -4.05
C VAL A 249 16.87 10.61 -4.59
N LYS A 250 17.51 11.49 -3.81
CA LYS A 250 17.81 12.86 -4.23
C LYS A 250 18.72 12.91 -5.46
N ASP A 251 19.66 11.96 -5.55
CA ASP A 251 20.62 11.86 -6.65
C ASP A 251 20.03 11.15 -7.89
N ARG A 252 18.77 10.63 -7.79
CA ARG A 252 18.05 9.88 -8.81
C ARG A 252 16.72 10.56 -9.16
N PRO A 253 16.68 11.47 -10.15
CA PRO A 253 15.43 12.15 -10.56
C PRO A 253 14.31 11.20 -11.00
N ASP A 254 14.66 10.06 -11.57
CA ASP A 254 13.73 8.99 -11.96
C ASP A 254 12.97 8.35 -10.77
N LEU A 255 13.55 8.38 -9.57
CA LEU A 255 12.93 7.94 -8.33
C LEU A 255 12.32 9.10 -7.54
N MET A 256 13.00 10.26 -7.52
CA MET A 256 12.59 11.43 -6.76
C MET A 256 11.20 11.93 -7.18
N TRP A 257 10.98 12.14 -8.48
CA TRP A 257 9.73 12.72 -8.98
C TRP A 257 8.50 11.80 -8.77
N PRO A 258 8.57 10.46 -8.99
CA PRO A 258 7.51 9.55 -8.56
C PRO A 258 7.20 9.58 -7.06
N LEU A 259 8.23 9.72 -6.20
CA LEU A 259 8.00 9.86 -4.75
C LEU A 259 7.35 11.20 -4.40
N VAL A 260 7.77 12.30 -5.04
CA VAL A 260 7.14 13.63 -4.88
C VAL A 260 5.66 13.56 -5.30
N LEU A 261 5.37 12.94 -6.43
CA LEU A 261 3.99 12.75 -6.88
C LEU A 261 3.17 11.91 -5.88
N ALA A 262 3.77 10.83 -5.36
CA ALA A 262 3.15 10.02 -4.32
C ALA A 262 2.89 10.80 -3.03
N ALA A 263 3.78 11.76 -2.67
CA ALA A 263 3.59 12.65 -1.53
C ALA A 263 2.36 13.54 -1.71
N PHE A 264 2.24 14.22 -2.84
CA PHE A 264 1.10 15.10 -3.11
C PHE A 264 -0.22 14.33 -3.14
N ILE A 265 -0.28 13.22 -3.86
CA ILE A 265 -1.50 12.41 -3.97
C ILE A 265 -1.84 11.75 -2.63
N GLY A 266 -0.84 11.25 -1.89
CA GLY A 266 -1.05 10.65 -0.56
C GLY A 266 -1.55 11.66 0.46
N THR A 267 -1.03 12.91 0.42
CA THR A 267 -1.41 13.96 1.35
C THR A 267 -2.78 14.55 1.04
N PHE A 268 -3.08 14.79 -0.24
CA PHE A 268 -4.29 15.52 -0.63
C PHE A 268 -5.35 14.63 -1.31
N GLY A 269 -4.96 13.72 -2.20
CA GLY A 269 -5.89 12.93 -3.00
C GLY A 269 -6.56 11.78 -2.25
N PHE A 270 -5.88 11.10 -1.31
CA PHE A 270 -6.41 9.90 -0.64
C PHE A 270 -7.17 10.16 0.67
N ASN A 271 -7.80 11.35 0.84
CA ASN A 271 -8.58 11.71 2.03
C ASN A 271 -10.08 11.38 1.90
N PHE A 272 -10.41 10.25 1.28
CA PHE A 272 -11.80 9.85 1.01
C PHE A 272 -12.69 9.71 2.24
N PRO A 273 -12.25 9.21 3.43
CA PRO A 273 -13.12 9.20 4.61
C PRO A 273 -13.73 10.56 4.91
N THR A 274 -12.89 11.60 4.91
CA THR A 274 -13.29 13.00 5.16
C THR A 274 -14.18 13.56 4.05
N LEU A 275 -13.80 13.34 2.79
CA LEU A 275 -14.55 13.85 1.64
C LEU A 275 -15.91 13.17 1.49
N LEU A 276 -15.95 11.82 1.57
CA LEU A 276 -17.22 11.08 1.41
C LEU A 276 -18.19 11.35 2.55
N SER A 277 -17.69 11.58 3.78
CA SER A 277 -18.53 12.00 4.90
C SER A 277 -19.18 13.36 4.63
N GLY A 278 -18.40 14.32 4.10
CA GLY A 278 -18.89 15.63 3.70
C GLY A 278 -19.91 15.56 2.56
N PHE A 279 -19.70 14.70 1.56
CA PHE A 279 -20.67 14.48 0.48
C PHE A 279 -21.95 13.82 0.98
N ALA A 280 -21.84 12.75 1.78
CA ALA A 280 -22.99 12.02 2.29
C ALA A 280 -23.87 12.92 3.18
N TYR A 281 -23.25 13.60 4.13
CA TYR A 281 -23.98 14.41 5.10
C TYR A 281 -24.34 15.80 4.55
N GLY A 282 -23.36 16.54 4.01
CA GLY A 282 -23.52 17.96 3.67
C GLY A 282 -24.04 18.24 2.26
N THR A 283 -23.83 17.31 1.29
CA THR A 283 -24.23 17.55 -0.11
C THR A 283 -25.46 16.76 -0.52
N PHE A 284 -25.48 15.46 -0.21
CA PHE A 284 -26.57 14.58 -0.63
C PHE A 284 -27.61 14.35 0.48
N HIS A 285 -27.29 14.70 1.71
CA HIS A 285 -28.16 14.51 2.90
C HIS A 285 -28.67 13.07 3.05
N VAL A 286 -27.77 12.12 2.84
CA VAL A 286 -28.04 10.67 2.88
C VAL A 286 -27.54 10.04 4.17
N GLY A 287 -28.04 8.83 4.46
CA GLY A 287 -27.74 8.10 5.68
C GLY A 287 -26.45 7.26 5.65
N PRO A 288 -26.21 6.47 6.71
CA PRO A 288 -25.03 5.62 6.84
C PRO A 288 -25.00 4.50 5.79
N GLY A 289 -26.16 4.03 5.32
CA GLY A 289 -26.26 3.03 4.27
C GLY A 289 -25.65 3.52 2.96
N GLU A 290 -26.02 4.69 2.53
CA GLU A 290 -25.52 5.33 1.30
C GLU A 290 -24.05 5.74 1.46
N TYR A 291 -23.63 6.18 2.66
CA TYR A 291 -22.21 6.43 2.94
C TYR A 291 -21.36 5.15 2.79
N GLY A 292 -21.85 4.03 3.32
CA GLY A 292 -21.24 2.72 3.14
C GLY A 292 -21.18 2.30 1.66
N LEU A 293 -22.23 2.58 0.89
CA LEU A 293 -22.31 2.28 -0.53
C LEU A 293 -21.30 3.10 -1.36
N LEU A 294 -21.09 4.39 -1.06
CA LEU A 294 -20.05 5.21 -1.71
C LEU A 294 -18.65 4.61 -1.48
N ASN A 295 -18.34 4.22 -0.24
CA ASN A 295 -17.06 3.56 0.09
C ASN A 295 -16.92 2.22 -0.66
N THR A 296 -18.00 1.46 -0.77
CA THR A 296 -18.04 0.20 -1.52
C THR A 296 -17.84 0.41 -3.02
N ALA A 297 -18.47 1.42 -3.62
CA ALA A 297 -18.30 1.79 -5.03
C ALA A 297 -16.83 2.14 -5.34
N MET A 298 -16.20 2.93 -4.48
CA MET A 298 -14.78 3.24 -4.59
C MET A 298 -13.89 2.00 -4.45
N ALA A 299 -14.22 1.08 -3.53
CA ALA A 299 -13.48 -0.16 -3.33
C ALA A 299 -13.60 -1.11 -4.52
N LEU A 300 -14.78 -1.20 -5.17
CA LEU A 300 -14.99 -1.93 -6.42
C LEU A 300 -14.09 -1.39 -7.54
N GLY A 301 -14.06 -0.07 -7.70
CA GLY A 301 -13.16 0.59 -8.64
C GLY A 301 -11.69 0.28 -8.33
N SER A 302 -11.31 0.36 -7.08
CA SER A 302 -9.94 0.03 -6.63
C SER A 302 -9.57 -1.41 -6.96
N LEU A 303 -10.47 -2.38 -6.75
CA LEU A 303 -10.24 -3.78 -7.12
C LEU A 303 -10.03 -3.94 -8.63
N ALA A 304 -10.87 -3.31 -9.44
CA ALA A 304 -10.73 -3.30 -10.90
C ALA A 304 -9.39 -2.69 -11.34
N GLY A 305 -8.98 -1.57 -10.72
CA GLY A 305 -7.69 -0.92 -10.96
C GLY A 305 -6.50 -1.80 -10.61
N ALA A 306 -6.56 -2.53 -9.48
CA ALA A 306 -5.53 -3.49 -9.10
C ALA A 306 -5.38 -4.62 -10.11
N LEU A 307 -6.49 -5.21 -10.55
CA LEU A 307 -6.51 -6.28 -11.56
C LEU A 307 -5.98 -5.79 -12.92
N TYR A 308 -6.35 -4.57 -13.31
CA TYR A 308 -5.83 -3.96 -14.52
C TYR A 308 -4.32 -3.73 -14.47
N ALA A 309 -3.81 -3.18 -13.34
CA ALA A 309 -2.40 -2.96 -13.14
C ALA A 309 -1.60 -4.28 -13.15
N ALA A 310 -2.12 -5.34 -12.51
CA ALA A 310 -1.49 -6.66 -12.46
C ALA A 310 -1.32 -7.30 -13.86
N ARG A 311 -2.28 -7.09 -14.78
CA ARG A 311 -2.20 -7.61 -16.15
C ARG A 311 -1.16 -6.91 -17.03
N ARG A 312 -0.71 -5.72 -16.67
CA ARG A 312 0.15 -4.89 -17.54
C ARG A 312 1.66 -5.14 -17.41
N GLY A 313 2.11 -5.89 -16.43
CA GLY A 313 3.55 -6.16 -16.24
C GLY A 313 4.35 -4.91 -15.87
N ASN A 314 5.46 -4.64 -16.56
CA ASN A 314 6.41 -3.57 -16.20
C ASN A 314 5.78 -2.16 -16.29
N PRO A 315 5.66 -1.44 -15.17
CA PRO A 315 5.13 -0.09 -15.16
C PRO A 315 6.12 0.86 -15.84
N ARG A 316 5.61 1.62 -16.82
CA ARG A 316 6.38 2.71 -17.45
C ARG A 316 5.99 4.03 -16.79
N LEU A 317 6.93 4.94 -16.66
CA LEU A 317 6.75 6.25 -16.02
C LEU A 317 5.54 7.03 -16.57
N ARG A 318 5.30 6.96 -17.89
CA ARG A 318 4.13 7.56 -18.55
C ARG A 318 2.79 6.99 -18.09
N TRP A 319 2.74 5.73 -17.67
CA TRP A 319 1.53 5.12 -17.15
C TRP A 319 1.24 5.56 -15.73
N LEU A 320 2.30 5.71 -14.92
CA LEU A 320 2.23 6.23 -13.57
C LEU A 320 1.68 7.66 -13.57
N THR A 321 2.28 8.57 -14.39
CA THR A 321 1.82 9.96 -14.50
C THR A 321 0.43 10.07 -15.13
N GLY A 322 0.11 9.23 -16.12
CA GLY A 322 -1.20 9.18 -16.72
C GLY A 322 -2.30 8.69 -15.76
N ALA A 323 -2.02 7.69 -14.93
CA ALA A 323 -2.95 7.22 -13.91
C ALA A 323 -3.16 8.30 -12.82
N ALA A 324 -2.10 8.98 -12.39
CA ALA A 324 -2.17 10.09 -11.45
C ALA A 324 -3.00 11.27 -11.99
N LEU A 325 -2.79 11.64 -13.24
CA LEU A 325 -3.55 12.70 -13.90
C LEU A 325 -5.03 12.32 -14.04
N GLY A 326 -5.30 11.08 -14.51
CA GLY A 326 -6.67 10.56 -14.60
C GLY A 326 -7.38 10.54 -13.25
N PHE A 327 -6.66 10.18 -12.17
CA PHE A 327 -7.15 10.23 -10.81
C PHE A 327 -7.59 11.65 -10.43
N GLY A 328 -6.71 12.65 -10.54
CA GLY A 328 -7.03 14.03 -10.18
C GLY A 328 -8.12 14.65 -11.06
N VAL A 329 -8.14 14.38 -12.38
CA VAL A 329 -9.19 14.86 -13.30
C VAL A 329 -10.54 14.26 -12.92
N LEU A 330 -10.60 12.96 -12.60
CA LEU A 330 -11.84 12.31 -12.17
C LEU A 330 -12.35 12.81 -10.82
N GLU A 331 -11.46 13.19 -9.88
CA GLU A 331 -11.85 13.87 -8.64
C GLU A 331 -12.50 15.21 -8.92
N VAL A 332 -11.91 16.03 -9.84
CA VAL A 332 -12.50 17.30 -10.27
C VAL A 332 -13.88 17.10 -10.92
N LEU A 333 -14.02 16.11 -11.80
CA LEU A 333 -15.30 15.78 -12.43
C LEU A 333 -16.33 15.28 -11.38
N ALA A 334 -15.90 14.47 -10.43
CA ALA A 334 -16.76 13.98 -9.35
C ALA A 334 -17.24 15.13 -8.44
N ALA A 335 -16.42 16.15 -8.18
CA ALA A 335 -16.83 17.34 -7.44
C ALA A 335 -18.01 18.06 -8.08
N GLY A 336 -18.13 18.03 -9.43
CA GLY A 336 -19.21 18.61 -10.22
C GLY A 336 -20.44 17.70 -10.39
N ALA A 337 -20.44 16.47 -9.83
CA ALA A 337 -21.53 15.51 -10.04
C ALA A 337 -22.90 16.08 -9.63
N PRO A 338 -23.94 15.97 -10.50
CA PRO A 338 -25.26 16.57 -10.22
C PRO A 338 -26.05 15.80 -9.15
N GLY A 339 -25.76 14.51 -8.95
CA GLY A 339 -26.49 13.67 -8.00
C GLY A 339 -25.69 12.50 -7.48
N TYR A 340 -26.22 11.82 -6.47
CA TYR A 340 -25.61 10.72 -5.75
C TYR A 340 -25.11 9.59 -6.67
N TRP A 341 -25.94 9.10 -7.60
CA TRP A 341 -25.57 7.97 -8.47
C TRP A 341 -24.48 8.33 -9.48
N THR A 342 -24.54 9.55 -10.04
CA THR A 342 -23.47 10.05 -10.94
C THR A 342 -22.16 10.16 -10.15
N PHE A 343 -22.22 10.65 -8.91
CA PHE A 343 -21.07 10.71 -8.02
C PHE A 343 -20.51 9.30 -7.73
N ALA A 344 -21.37 8.32 -7.41
CA ALA A 344 -20.96 6.94 -7.13
C ALA A 344 -20.25 6.28 -8.34
N VAL A 345 -20.75 6.51 -9.55
CA VAL A 345 -20.12 6.02 -10.79
C VAL A 345 -18.74 6.68 -10.99
N LEU A 346 -18.64 8.00 -10.88
CA LEU A 346 -17.38 8.72 -11.00
C LEU A 346 -16.39 8.29 -9.90
N LEU A 347 -16.86 8.09 -8.68
CA LEU A 347 -16.06 7.59 -7.57
C LEU A 347 -15.50 6.18 -7.83
N THR A 348 -16.27 5.32 -8.49
CA THR A 348 -15.76 4.02 -8.94
C THR A 348 -14.58 4.18 -9.91
N LEU A 349 -14.67 5.11 -10.86
CA LEU A 349 -13.56 5.42 -11.78
C LEU A 349 -12.36 6.05 -11.04
N VAL A 350 -12.59 6.93 -10.08
CA VAL A 350 -11.55 7.47 -9.19
C VAL A 350 -10.81 6.31 -8.49
N GLY A 351 -11.54 5.33 -7.98
CA GLY A 351 -10.98 4.11 -7.39
C GLY A 351 -10.08 3.34 -8.35
N VAL A 352 -10.51 3.15 -9.62
CA VAL A 352 -9.72 2.48 -10.66
C VAL A 352 -8.38 3.18 -10.86
N PHE A 353 -8.40 4.48 -11.12
CA PHE A 353 -7.18 5.25 -11.39
C PHE A 353 -6.31 5.41 -10.15
N GLY A 354 -6.90 5.61 -8.98
CA GLY A 354 -6.18 5.74 -7.71
C GLY A 354 -5.38 4.49 -7.37
N LEU A 355 -5.98 3.28 -7.46
CA LEU A 355 -5.23 2.07 -7.16
C LEU A 355 -4.30 1.66 -8.30
N THR A 356 -4.63 1.97 -9.56
CA THR A 356 -3.70 1.81 -10.68
C THR A 356 -2.44 2.66 -10.46
N PHE A 357 -2.57 3.92 -10.05
CA PHE A 357 -1.45 4.80 -9.68
C PHE A 357 -0.65 4.21 -8.52
N ASN A 358 -1.32 3.83 -7.43
CA ASN A 358 -0.65 3.26 -6.25
C ASN A 358 0.18 2.02 -6.60
N THR A 359 -0.41 1.10 -7.37
CA THR A 359 0.28 -0.11 -7.82
C THR A 359 1.44 0.22 -8.77
N ALA A 360 1.24 1.16 -9.69
CA ALA A 360 2.25 1.56 -10.65
C ALA A 360 3.47 2.21 -9.96
N VAL A 361 3.25 3.12 -8.99
CA VAL A 361 4.36 3.77 -8.27
C VAL A 361 5.12 2.76 -7.41
N ASN A 362 4.42 1.86 -6.70
CA ASN A 362 5.05 0.81 -5.91
C ASN A 362 5.93 -0.09 -6.78
N SER A 363 5.39 -0.59 -7.88
CA SER A 363 6.12 -1.49 -8.80
C SER A 363 7.28 -0.78 -9.50
N TYR A 364 7.07 0.49 -9.93
CA TYR A 364 8.12 1.27 -10.59
C TYR A 364 9.30 1.52 -9.64
N VAL A 365 9.03 2.03 -8.45
CA VAL A 365 10.06 2.32 -7.44
C VAL A 365 10.80 1.04 -7.05
N GLN A 366 10.10 -0.07 -6.87
CA GLN A 366 10.70 -1.36 -6.52
C GLN A 366 11.63 -1.89 -7.62
N LEU A 367 11.28 -1.74 -8.89
CA LEU A 367 12.07 -2.25 -10.04
C LEU A 367 13.20 -1.31 -10.42
N ALA A 368 13.04 0.01 -10.25
CA ALA A 368 14.05 1.01 -10.59
C ALA A 368 15.12 1.18 -9.51
N THR A 369 14.91 0.61 -8.31
CA THR A 369 15.84 0.73 -7.18
C THR A 369 16.77 -0.47 -7.10
N ASP A 370 18.07 -0.21 -6.87
CA ASP A 370 19.09 -1.24 -6.70
C ASP A 370 18.74 -2.17 -5.53
N PRO A 371 19.03 -3.48 -5.62
CA PRO A 371 18.63 -4.48 -4.63
C PRO A 371 19.01 -4.10 -3.18
N GLU A 372 20.17 -3.49 -2.97
CA GLU A 372 20.70 -3.10 -1.66
C GLU A 372 19.93 -1.91 -1.04
N MET A 373 19.44 -0.99 -1.88
CA MET A 373 18.71 0.21 -1.46
C MET A 373 17.19 0.03 -1.46
N ARG A 374 16.69 -1.07 -2.05
CA ARG A 374 15.25 -1.30 -2.25
C ARG A 374 14.41 -1.17 -0.98
N GLY A 375 14.86 -1.80 0.11
CA GLY A 375 14.14 -1.73 1.39
C GLY A 375 14.04 -0.29 1.94
N ARG A 376 15.12 0.51 1.80
CA ARG A 376 15.20 1.89 2.27
C ARG A 376 14.28 2.82 1.45
N VAL A 377 14.31 2.68 0.12
CA VAL A 377 13.47 3.49 -0.78
C VAL A 377 12.00 3.11 -0.68
N MET A 378 11.67 1.82 -0.55
CA MET A 378 10.29 1.39 -0.29
C MET A 378 9.77 1.88 1.07
N GLY A 379 10.62 1.93 2.10
CA GLY A 379 10.29 2.54 3.38
C GLY A 379 9.98 4.03 3.24
N LEU A 380 10.75 4.78 2.43
CA LEU A 380 10.47 6.17 2.08
C LEU A 380 9.13 6.33 1.35
N LEU A 381 8.83 5.46 0.38
CA LEU A 381 7.57 5.50 -0.35
C LEU A 381 6.37 5.32 0.59
N VAL A 382 6.43 4.35 1.51
CA VAL A 382 5.39 4.14 2.53
C VAL A 382 5.26 5.35 3.45
N LEU A 383 6.39 5.90 3.93
CA LEU A 383 6.41 7.08 4.80
C LEU A 383 5.77 8.29 4.11
N VAL A 384 6.12 8.57 2.87
CA VAL A 384 5.61 9.70 2.09
C VAL A 384 4.12 9.54 1.79
N PHE A 385 3.70 8.34 1.43
CA PHE A 385 2.31 8.06 1.05
C PHE A 385 1.36 8.06 2.26
N THR A 386 1.77 7.46 3.37
CA THR A 386 0.94 7.35 4.58
C THR A 386 1.18 8.51 5.55
N GLY A 387 2.40 9.04 5.57
CA GLY A 387 2.81 10.12 6.48
C GLY A 387 2.20 11.49 6.13
N GLY A 388 1.70 11.67 4.91
CA GLY A 388 0.93 12.84 4.53
C GLY A 388 -0.48 12.90 5.13
N THR A 389 -1.07 11.75 5.46
CA THR A 389 -2.46 11.66 5.95
C THR A 389 -2.72 12.45 7.24
N PRO A 390 -1.86 12.42 8.29
CA PRO A 390 -2.07 13.21 9.51
C PRO A 390 -2.17 14.72 9.30
N VAL A 391 -1.55 15.21 8.24
CA VAL A 391 -1.58 16.64 7.85
C VAL A 391 -2.70 16.88 6.83
N GLY A 392 -2.80 16.02 5.84
CA GLY A 392 -3.75 16.17 4.74
C GLY A 392 -5.21 16.02 5.18
N ALA A 393 -5.52 15.04 6.03
CA ALA A 393 -6.90 14.78 6.44
C ALA A 393 -7.54 15.95 7.22
N PRO A 394 -6.90 16.59 8.21
CA PRO A 394 -7.45 17.78 8.85
C PRO A 394 -7.54 18.98 7.90
N LEU A 395 -6.55 19.21 7.03
CA LEU A 395 -6.59 20.31 6.06
C LEU A 395 -7.73 20.15 5.06
N VAL A 396 -7.89 18.95 4.50
CA VAL A 396 -9.00 18.64 3.59
C VAL A 396 -10.32 18.70 4.34
N GLY A 397 -10.35 18.24 5.59
CA GLY A 397 -11.51 18.34 6.46
C GLY A 397 -11.93 19.79 6.72
N TRP A 398 -10.98 20.66 7.02
CA TRP A 398 -11.22 22.07 7.21
C TRP A 398 -11.77 22.75 5.95
N VAL A 399 -11.17 22.49 4.77
CA VAL A 399 -11.67 23.01 3.50
C VAL A 399 -13.10 22.52 3.23
N THR A 400 -13.35 21.23 3.49
CA THR A 400 -14.65 20.59 3.29
C THR A 400 -15.71 21.19 4.24
N ASP A 401 -15.34 21.47 5.47
CA ASP A 401 -16.20 22.05 6.50
C ASP A 401 -16.54 23.53 6.20
N ALA A 402 -15.52 24.32 5.83
CA ALA A 402 -15.67 25.75 5.60
C ALA A 402 -16.33 26.11 4.25
N TYR A 403 -16.04 25.33 3.19
CA TYR A 403 -16.43 25.66 1.81
C TYR A 403 -17.32 24.60 1.16
N GLY A 404 -17.63 23.52 1.86
CA GLY A 404 -18.43 22.39 1.36
C GLY A 404 -17.63 21.30 0.67
N ALA A 405 -18.20 20.08 0.60
CA ALA A 405 -17.54 18.89 0.12
C ALA A 405 -17.14 18.96 -1.36
N ARG A 406 -17.91 19.68 -2.18
CA ARG A 406 -17.59 19.91 -3.60
C ARG A 406 -16.29 20.68 -3.77
N VAL A 407 -16.10 21.76 -2.99
CA VAL A 407 -14.86 22.55 -3.02
C VAL A 407 -13.68 21.74 -2.47
N GLY A 408 -13.89 20.98 -1.38
CA GLY A 408 -12.88 20.07 -0.83
C GLY A 408 -12.36 19.08 -1.86
N LEU A 409 -13.27 18.37 -2.56
CA LEU A 409 -12.90 17.40 -3.57
C LEU A 409 -12.28 18.06 -4.82
N LEU A 410 -12.79 19.20 -5.25
CA LEU A 410 -12.23 19.99 -6.35
C LEU A 410 -10.77 20.39 -6.04
N ALA A 411 -10.51 20.88 -4.83
CA ALA A 411 -9.16 21.27 -4.39
C ALA A 411 -8.20 20.06 -4.39
N CYS A 412 -8.64 18.91 -3.85
CA CYS A 412 -7.86 17.67 -3.85
C CYS A 412 -7.54 17.21 -5.27
N GLY A 413 -8.53 17.18 -6.15
CA GLY A 413 -8.40 16.78 -7.55
C GLY A 413 -7.51 17.75 -8.34
N ALA A 414 -7.67 19.06 -8.12
CA ALA A 414 -6.84 20.08 -8.78
C ALA A 414 -5.36 19.96 -8.36
N VAL A 415 -5.08 19.78 -7.07
CA VAL A 415 -3.70 19.57 -6.57
C VAL A 415 -3.11 18.27 -7.14
N SER A 416 -3.88 17.17 -7.15
CA SER A 416 -3.45 15.88 -7.70
C SER A 416 -3.16 15.98 -9.20
N ALA A 417 -4.05 16.61 -9.98
CA ALA A 417 -3.88 16.81 -11.43
C ALA A 417 -2.72 17.74 -11.76
N LEU A 418 -2.56 18.83 -11.00
CA LEU A 418 -1.46 19.77 -11.16
C LEU A 418 -0.12 19.09 -10.86
N ALA A 419 -0.01 18.39 -9.74
CA ALA A 419 1.18 17.62 -9.38
C ALA A 419 1.53 16.58 -10.46
N ALA A 420 0.54 15.83 -10.97
CA ALA A 420 0.75 14.85 -12.04
C ALA A 420 1.22 15.53 -13.34
N THR A 421 0.66 16.68 -13.69
CA THR A 421 1.05 17.46 -14.88
C THR A 421 2.48 18.00 -14.74
N VAL A 422 2.80 18.64 -13.62
CA VAL A 422 4.14 19.21 -13.37
C VAL A 422 5.19 18.10 -13.38
N VAL A 423 4.97 17.02 -12.62
CA VAL A 423 5.90 15.89 -12.58
C VAL A 423 6.03 15.23 -13.96
N GLY A 424 4.91 15.06 -14.69
CA GLY A 424 4.93 14.55 -16.06
C GLY A 424 5.75 15.41 -17.03
N LEU A 425 5.63 16.74 -16.94
CA LEU A 425 6.41 17.68 -17.75
C LEU A 425 7.90 17.67 -17.39
N VAL A 426 8.23 17.63 -16.10
CA VAL A 426 9.62 17.55 -15.64
C VAL A 426 10.26 16.27 -16.15
N LEU A 427 9.62 15.13 -15.96
CA LEU A 427 10.11 13.84 -16.43
C LEU A 427 10.23 13.77 -17.96
N ALA A 428 9.31 14.40 -18.70
CA ALA A 428 9.38 14.50 -20.15
C ALA A 428 10.59 15.36 -20.60
N ARG A 429 10.88 16.43 -19.85
CA ARG A 429 12.08 17.28 -20.12
C ARG A 429 13.38 16.53 -19.80
N CYS A 430 13.45 15.83 -18.67
CA CYS A 430 14.60 15.02 -18.29
C CYS A 430 14.87 13.91 -19.33
N ALA A 431 13.82 13.33 -19.91
CA ALA A 431 13.92 12.30 -20.95
C ALA A 431 14.15 12.86 -22.36
N ASP A 432 14.37 14.17 -22.49
CA ASP A 432 14.53 14.90 -23.77
C ASP A 432 13.43 14.60 -24.81
N LEU A 433 12.19 14.38 -24.31
CA LEU A 433 11.00 14.04 -25.10
C LEU A 433 10.20 15.30 -25.44
N ARG A 434 9.76 15.43 -26.71
CA ARG A 434 8.77 16.45 -27.10
C ARG A 434 7.37 15.85 -27.08
N LEU A 435 6.43 16.59 -26.50
CA LEU A 435 5.01 16.27 -26.54
C LEU A 435 4.52 16.65 -27.97
N ARG A 436 4.14 15.68 -28.75
CA ARG A 436 3.53 15.89 -30.06
C ARG A 436 2.04 15.50 -29.97
N VAL A 437 1.18 16.52 -30.02
CA VAL A 437 -0.27 16.31 -30.12
C VAL A 437 -0.60 16.15 -31.60
N ASN A 438 -1.12 15.01 -31.96
CA ASN A 438 -1.49 14.70 -33.36
C ASN A 438 -3.00 14.52 -33.43
N LEU A 439 -3.70 15.45 -34.05
CA LEU A 439 -5.16 15.48 -34.17
C LEU A 439 -5.69 14.66 -35.36
N HIS A 440 -4.82 13.93 -36.09
CA HIS A 440 -5.27 13.14 -37.25
C HIS A 440 -5.91 11.82 -36.79
N ARG A 441 -7.07 11.52 -37.39
CA ARG A 441 -7.81 10.26 -37.23
C ARG A 441 -6.90 9.07 -37.57
N GLY A 442 -6.65 8.18 -36.57
CA GLY A 442 -5.84 6.96 -36.71
C GLY A 442 -4.46 6.99 -36.06
N SER A 443 -3.99 8.17 -35.62
CA SER A 443 -2.71 8.28 -34.85
C SER A 443 -2.98 8.48 -33.34
N ARG A 444 -2.01 8.10 -32.50
CA ARG A 444 -2.13 8.38 -31.06
C ARG A 444 -2.21 9.89 -30.84
N VAL A 445 -3.27 10.34 -30.16
CA VAL A 445 -3.58 11.76 -29.92
C VAL A 445 -2.43 12.49 -29.21
N VAL A 446 -1.69 11.78 -28.35
CA VAL A 446 -0.49 12.31 -27.66
C VAL A 446 0.66 11.31 -27.80
N ALA A 447 1.77 11.73 -28.37
CA ALA A 447 2.98 10.93 -28.49
C ALA A 447 4.19 11.70 -27.93
N PHE A 448 5.00 11.03 -27.10
CA PHE A 448 6.31 11.52 -26.69
C PHE A 448 7.34 11.06 -27.73
N VAL A 449 7.99 12.03 -28.39
CA VAL A 449 8.99 11.79 -29.44
C VAL A 449 10.34 12.30 -28.98
N PRO A 450 11.45 11.53 -29.13
CA PRO A 450 12.79 12.01 -28.81
C PRO A 450 13.18 13.24 -29.62
N ARG A 451 13.93 14.16 -29.01
CA ARG A 451 14.41 15.39 -29.67
C ARG A 451 15.47 15.14 -30.73
N THR A 452 16.25 14.06 -30.59
CA THR A 452 17.35 13.71 -31.50
C THR A 452 17.17 12.32 -32.10
N THR A 453 17.36 12.21 -33.41
CA THR A 453 17.26 10.96 -34.20
C THR A 453 18.57 10.18 -34.30
N THR A 454 19.56 10.39 -33.44
CA THR A 454 20.85 9.72 -33.48
C THR A 454 20.84 8.42 -32.69
N SER A 455 21.29 7.34 -33.31
CA SER A 455 21.26 5.95 -32.79
C SER A 455 22.09 5.69 -31.50
N GLN A 456 22.92 6.66 -31.09
CA GLN A 456 23.73 6.57 -29.87
C GLN A 456 22.97 6.93 -28.57
N SER A 457 21.78 7.54 -28.66
CA SER A 457 21.05 8.00 -27.47
C SER A 457 20.21 6.91 -26.76
N ARG A 458 20.08 5.72 -27.36
CA ARG A 458 19.27 4.64 -26.74
C ARG A 458 19.90 4.00 -25.51
N SER A 459 21.25 3.95 -25.43
CA SER A 459 21.96 3.42 -24.26
C SER A 459 22.15 4.48 -23.15
N GLN A 460 22.21 5.77 -23.50
CA GLN A 460 22.33 6.86 -22.52
C GLN A 460 21.00 7.28 -21.90
N LEU A 461 19.86 7.01 -22.57
CA LEU A 461 18.51 7.31 -22.03
C LEU A 461 18.07 6.35 -20.90
N ALA A 462 18.76 5.23 -20.74
CA ALA A 462 18.57 4.34 -19.59
C ALA A 462 19.29 4.82 -18.32
N THR A 463 20.26 5.74 -18.47
CA THR A 463 21.12 6.25 -17.39
C THR A 463 20.87 7.71 -17.01
N ALA A 464 20.07 8.46 -17.75
CA ALA A 464 19.89 9.91 -17.59
C ALA A 464 18.53 10.37 -17.07
N CYS A 465 17.64 9.41 -16.70
CA CYS A 465 16.38 9.75 -16.01
C CYS A 465 16.10 8.79 -14.87
#